data_beb4c4ed3003bfa6fe3df374dc2d9f8c
#
_entry.id   beb4c4ed3003bfa6fe3df374dc2d9f8c
#
_cell.length_a   1.000
_cell.length_b   1.000
_cell.length_c   1.000
_cell.angle_alpha   90.00
_cell.angle_beta   90.00
_cell.angle_gamma   90.00
#
_symmetry.space_group_name_H-M   'P 1'
#
loop_
_entity.id
_entity.type
_entity.pdbx_description
1 polymer ?
#
loop_
_entity_poly.entity_id
_entity_poly.type
_entity_poly.pdbx_seq_one_letter_code
_entity_poly.pdbx_strand_id
1 'polypeptide(L)'
;MKSNIRTLAPLLTIAATLLLVTGQSAQAQAWPSKQVIKLVAVFPPGGSVDQVARLLEQPLSQQLGQSVIVENKGGASGAIGTAAVAAAPPDGYTFAVVFDTHGVNPSLMPNLTYDSRKDLAPVVLIGTAPMVLATNSASEFKTFADVVAAAKAKKGASYGTIGSGSLGHLAMELLGKSAGMEFQHIPYKGGGPLMNDAVAGHVPLAIGSVFLVKPHVDSKRMRPLVVTTSKRSPDLPDVPTLAESGFAGFDAPAWWAVLAPAKTPPEIIKRMNEEINKVMRNPDIAKRMDAQGIDVVGGTPEAARVFIDRQMNIWAKVVKDNNIQAD
;
A
#
# COMPACT_ATOMS: atom_id res chain seq x y z
N MET A 1 30.08 -45.75 -78.49
CA MET A 1 30.32 -45.15 -77.16
C MET A 1 29.25 -44.09 -76.95
N LYS A 2 28.20 -44.40 -76.17
CA LYS A 2 27.13 -43.49 -75.81
C LYS A 2 27.20 -43.26 -74.28
N SER A 3 27.61 -42.10 -73.85
CA SER A 3 27.83 -41.68 -72.46
C SER A 3 26.50 -41.38 -71.78
N ASN A 4 26.29 -41.96 -70.60
CA ASN A 4 25.16 -41.78 -69.69
C ASN A 4 25.30 -40.43 -68.91
N ILE A 5 24.45 -39.48 -69.21
CA ILE A 5 24.24 -38.28 -68.41
C ILE A 5 22.73 -38.19 -68.15
N ARG A 6 22.23 -38.86 -67.14
CA ARG A 6 20.86 -38.70 -66.66
C ARG A 6 20.79 -39.34 -65.26
N THR A 7 21.18 -38.56 -64.19
CA THR A 7 20.70 -38.89 -62.82
C THR A 7 21.26 -37.92 -61.75
N LEU A 8 21.31 -36.61 -61.99
CA LEU A 8 21.76 -35.64 -60.97
C LEU A 8 20.74 -34.50 -60.66
N ALA A 9 19.59 -34.49 -61.35
CA ALA A 9 18.62 -33.37 -61.20
C ALA A 9 17.63 -33.46 -60.01
N PRO A 10 17.28 -34.61 -59.40
CA PRO A 10 16.28 -34.59 -58.33
C PRO A 10 16.80 -34.33 -56.90
N LEU A 11 18.12 -34.36 -56.64
CA LEU A 11 18.67 -34.18 -55.29
C LEU A 11 18.85 -32.71 -54.87
N LEU A 12 18.94 -31.79 -55.80
CA LEU A 12 19.05 -30.34 -55.48
C LEU A 12 17.71 -29.66 -55.13
N THR A 13 16.58 -30.21 -55.55
CA THR A 13 15.23 -29.63 -55.30
C THR A 13 14.71 -29.95 -53.91
N ILE A 14 15.17 -31.05 -53.27
CA ILE A 14 14.75 -31.43 -51.91
C ILE A 14 15.50 -30.62 -50.85
N ALA A 15 16.75 -30.22 -51.12
CA ALA A 15 17.53 -29.39 -50.17
C ALA A 15 17.03 -27.94 -50.06
N ALA A 16 16.44 -27.39 -51.14
CA ALA A 16 15.90 -26.01 -51.13
C ALA A 16 14.55 -25.90 -50.39
N THR A 17 13.78 -26.98 -50.29
CA THR A 17 12.46 -27.00 -49.61
C THR A 17 12.59 -27.16 -48.08
N LEU A 18 13.70 -27.72 -47.58
CA LEU A 18 13.93 -27.87 -46.13
C LEU A 18 14.43 -26.62 -45.43
N LEU A 19 14.91 -25.63 -46.16
CA LEU A 19 15.42 -24.34 -45.61
C LEU A 19 14.37 -23.27 -45.41
N LEU A 20 13.12 -23.49 -45.84
CA LEU A 20 12.01 -22.51 -45.72
C LEU A 20 11.11 -22.73 -44.48
N VAL A 21 11.39 -23.74 -43.64
CA VAL A 21 10.51 -24.10 -42.49
C VAL A 21 11.03 -23.60 -41.14
N THR A 22 12.18 -22.90 -41.07
CA THR A 22 12.77 -22.47 -39.77
C THR A 22 12.61 -21.01 -39.45
N GLY A 23 11.65 -20.31 -40.06
CA GLY A 23 11.39 -18.90 -39.86
C GLY A 23 10.14 -18.55 -39.07
N GLN A 24 9.55 -19.46 -38.30
CA GLN A 24 8.59 -19.05 -37.29
C GLN A 24 9.39 -18.52 -36.09
N SER A 25 9.71 -17.21 -36.15
CA SER A 25 10.03 -16.44 -34.98
C SER A 25 8.90 -16.69 -33.98
N ALA A 26 9.18 -17.45 -32.90
CA ALA A 26 8.27 -17.50 -31.77
C ALA A 26 8.03 -16.06 -31.37
N GLN A 27 6.92 -15.46 -31.80
CA GLN A 27 6.49 -14.17 -31.29
C GLN A 27 6.36 -14.38 -29.78
N ALA A 28 7.36 -13.89 -29.05
CA ALA A 28 7.27 -13.84 -27.61
C ALA A 28 5.94 -13.15 -27.30
N GLN A 29 5.01 -13.90 -26.71
CA GLN A 29 3.71 -13.35 -26.34
C GLN A 29 3.95 -12.06 -25.57
N ALA A 30 3.49 -10.92 -26.12
CA ALA A 30 3.68 -9.63 -25.51
C ALA A 30 3.01 -9.62 -24.12
N TRP A 31 3.68 -9.00 -23.15
CA TRP A 31 3.04 -8.72 -21.86
C TRP A 31 1.70 -7.97 -22.09
N PRO A 32 0.62 -8.38 -21.37
CA PRO A 32 0.52 -9.26 -20.21
C PRO A 32 -0.01 -10.68 -20.47
N SER A 33 0.05 -11.21 -21.66
CA SER A 33 -0.71 -12.39 -22.11
C SER A 33 -0.24 -13.77 -21.59
N LYS A 34 0.91 -13.85 -20.89
CA LYS A 34 1.51 -15.16 -20.52
C LYS A 34 0.94 -15.81 -19.26
N GLN A 35 0.64 -15.03 -18.23
CA GLN A 35 0.22 -15.54 -16.93
C GLN A 35 -0.62 -14.52 -16.16
N VAL A 36 -1.25 -14.98 -15.07
CA VAL A 36 -2.05 -14.15 -14.17
C VAL A 36 -1.18 -13.06 -13.53
N ILE A 37 -1.65 -11.84 -13.51
CA ILE A 37 -1.01 -10.73 -12.80
C ILE A 37 -1.44 -10.76 -11.32
N LYS A 38 -0.47 -10.67 -10.41
CA LYS A 38 -0.70 -10.65 -8.97
C LYS A 38 -0.51 -9.26 -8.39
N LEU A 39 -1.52 -8.77 -7.71
CA LEU A 39 -1.42 -7.65 -6.79
C LEU A 39 -1.24 -8.20 -5.38
N VAL A 40 -0.02 -8.17 -4.88
CA VAL A 40 0.31 -8.62 -3.52
C VAL A 40 -0.06 -7.51 -2.55
N ALA A 41 -1.20 -7.66 -1.87
CA ALA A 41 -1.59 -6.84 -0.74
C ALA A 41 -0.72 -7.22 0.46
N VAL A 42 0.15 -6.30 0.91
CA VAL A 42 1.17 -6.60 1.94
C VAL A 42 0.61 -6.66 3.38
N PHE A 43 -0.71 -6.71 3.52
CA PHE A 43 -1.45 -6.84 4.77
C PHE A 43 -2.53 -7.93 4.67
N PRO A 44 -3.04 -8.45 5.81
CA PRO A 44 -4.13 -9.42 5.82
C PRO A 44 -5.42 -8.91 5.16
N PRO A 45 -6.31 -9.82 4.76
CA PRO A 45 -7.62 -9.48 4.22
C PRO A 45 -8.44 -8.57 5.14
N GLY A 46 -9.30 -7.73 4.56
CA GLY A 46 -10.21 -6.82 5.28
C GLY A 46 -9.59 -5.52 5.74
N GLY A 47 -8.27 -5.35 5.64
CA GLY A 47 -7.59 -4.06 5.88
C GLY A 47 -7.66 -3.14 4.65
N SER A 48 -7.24 -1.87 4.82
CA SER A 48 -7.30 -0.87 3.75
C SER A 48 -6.50 -1.25 2.50
N VAL A 49 -5.35 -1.90 2.66
CA VAL A 49 -4.49 -2.35 1.54
C VAL A 49 -5.18 -3.42 0.71
N ASP A 50 -5.83 -4.39 1.36
CA ASP A 50 -6.62 -5.43 0.69
C ASP A 50 -7.79 -4.83 -0.08
N GLN A 51 -8.54 -3.92 0.56
CA GLN A 51 -9.69 -3.26 -0.07
C GLN A 51 -9.26 -2.42 -1.27
N VAL A 52 -8.18 -1.64 -1.17
CA VAL A 52 -7.63 -0.85 -2.29
C VAL A 52 -7.16 -1.76 -3.42
N ALA A 53 -6.45 -2.86 -3.13
CA ALA A 53 -6.04 -3.82 -4.15
C ALA A 53 -7.25 -4.43 -4.88
N ARG A 54 -8.33 -4.78 -4.17
CA ARG A 54 -9.56 -5.31 -4.76
C ARG A 54 -10.35 -4.29 -5.57
N LEU A 55 -10.28 -3.00 -5.22
CA LEU A 55 -10.84 -1.94 -6.07
C LEU A 55 -10.18 -1.88 -7.45
N LEU A 56 -8.91 -2.24 -7.55
CA LEU A 56 -8.16 -2.26 -8.81
C LEU A 56 -8.31 -3.58 -9.58
N GLU A 57 -8.56 -4.71 -8.92
CA GLU A 57 -8.49 -6.08 -9.45
C GLU A 57 -9.34 -6.28 -10.71
N GLN A 58 -10.64 -6.10 -10.60
CA GLN A 58 -11.58 -6.33 -11.71
C GLN A 58 -11.42 -5.32 -12.85
N PRO A 59 -11.34 -3.99 -12.61
CA PRO A 59 -11.13 -3.04 -13.67
C PRO A 59 -9.81 -3.24 -14.43
N LEU A 60 -8.73 -3.57 -13.74
CA LEU A 60 -7.44 -3.88 -14.40
C LEU A 60 -7.53 -5.15 -15.23
N SER A 61 -8.22 -6.19 -14.74
CA SER A 61 -8.42 -7.42 -15.52
C SER A 61 -9.12 -7.13 -16.84
N GLN A 62 -10.16 -6.29 -16.82
CA GLN A 62 -10.91 -5.89 -18.01
C GLN A 62 -10.05 -5.06 -18.98
N GLN A 63 -9.29 -4.09 -18.47
CA GLN A 63 -8.48 -3.19 -19.31
C GLN A 63 -7.28 -3.89 -19.93
N LEU A 64 -6.63 -4.79 -19.19
CA LEU A 64 -5.46 -5.52 -19.65
C LEU A 64 -5.80 -6.74 -20.50
N GLY A 65 -7.08 -7.19 -20.48
CA GLY A 65 -7.48 -8.44 -21.14
C GLY A 65 -6.81 -9.68 -20.54
N GLN A 66 -6.34 -9.58 -19.28
CA GLN A 66 -5.63 -10.62 -18.56
C GLN A 66 -6.11 -10.67 -17.10
N SER A 67 -6.18 -11.88 -16.55
CA SER A 67 -6.60 -12.05 -15.16
C SER A 67 -5.64 -11.33 -14.22
N VAL A 68 -6.19 -10.48 -13.36
CA VAL A 68 -5.52 -9.84 -12.22
C VAL A 68 -6.14 -10.39 -10.96
N ILE A 69 -5.34 -10.83 -10.00
CA ILE A 69 -5.80 -11.37 -8.71
C ILE A 69 -5.12 -10.67 -7.55
N VAL A 70 -5.81 -10.58 -6.42
CA VAL A 70 -5.23 -10.11 -5.15
C VAL A 70 -4.75 -11.29 -4.33
N GLU A 71 -3.47 -11.26 -3.93
CA GLU A 71 -2.85 -12.20 -3.00
C GLU A 71 -2.46 -11.46 -1.72
N ASN A 72 -3.01 -11.87 -0.57
CA ASN A 72 -2.64 -11.24 0.70
C ASN A 72 -1.40 -11.92 1.29
N LYS A 73 -0.36 -11.12 1.57
CA LYS A 73 0.88 -11.57 2.20
C LYS A 73 1.30 -10.60 3.31
N GLY A 74 0.61 -10.72 4.45
CA GLY A 74 0.83 -9.85 5.61
C GLY A 74 1.99 -10.31 6.50
N GLY A 75 2.37 -9.42 7.43
CA GLY A 75 3.34 -9.66 8.49
C GLY A 75 4.44 -8.60 8.54
N ALA A 76 4.98 -8.35 9.74
CA ALA A 76 6.02 -7.36 10.02
C ALA A 76 5.71 -6.00 9.36
N SER A 77 4.53 -5.44 9.64
CA SER A 77 4.06 -4.15 9.09
C SER A 77 4.23 -4.05 7.56
N GLY A 78 3.92 -5.15 6.84
CA GLY A 78 3.99 -5.24 5.38
C GLY A 78 5.37 -5.62 4.82
N ALA A 79 6.40 -5.73 5.65
CA ALA A 79 7.75 -6.04 5.19
C ALA A 79 7.86 -7.43 4.53
N ILE A 80 7.14 -8.45 5.03
CA ILE A 80 7.16 -9.81 4.47
C ILE A 80 6.60 -9.83 3.05
N GLY A 81 5.46 -9.20 2.82
CA GLY A 81 4.85 -9.13 1.49
C GLY A 81 5.70 -8.32 0.52
N THR A 82 6.23 -7.19 0.97
CA THR A 82 7.12 -6.33 0.19
C THR A 82 8.40 -7.06 -0.21
N ALA A 83 9.05 -7.78 0.71
CA ALA A 83 10.23 -8.60 0.44
C ALA A 83 9.96 -9.68 -0.62
N ALA A 84 8.80 -10.32 -0.53
CA ALA A 84 8.41 -11.34 -1.50
C ALA A 84 8.27 -10.77 -2.92
N VAL A 85 7.76 -9.53 -3.06
CA VAL A 85 7.70 -8.86 -4.36
C VAL A 85 9.07 -8.38 -4.81
N ALA A 86 9.89 -7.82 -3.93
CA ALA A 86 11.27 -7.42 -4.25
C ALA A 86 12.10 -8.59 -4.82
N ALA A 87 11.87 -9.80 -4.32
CA ALA A 87 12.54 -11.03 -4.78
C ALA A 87 11.84 -11.72 -5.96
N ALA A 88 10.68 -11.25 -6.41
CA ALA A 88 9.94 -11.87 -7.52
C ALA A 88 10.62 -11.62 -8.87
N PRO A 89 10.38 -12.48 -9.89
CA PRO A 89 10.83 -12.22 -11.24
C PRO A 89 10.36 -10.84 -11.72
N PRO A 90 11.26 -10.05 -12.36
CA PRO A 90 10.92 -8.72 -12.86
C PRO A 90 10.23 -8.76 -14.23
N ASP A 91 9.26 -9.65 -14.38
CA ASP A 91 8.58 -9.99 -15.63
C ASP A 91 7.21 -9.28 -15.80
N GLY A 92 6.82 -8.47 -14.80
CA GLY A 92 5.58 -7.70 -14.82
C GLY A 92 4.33 -8.47 -14.38
N TYR A 93 4.47 -9.63 -13.76
CA TYR A 93 3.31 -10.40 -13.28
C TYR A 93 3.14 -10.38 -11.76
N THR A 94 4.00 -9.65 -11.04
CA THR A 94 3.90 -9.49 -9.59
C THR A 94 4.14 -8.04 -9.19
N PHE A 95 3.16 -7.44 -8.51
CA PHE A 95 3.22 -6.06 -8.01
C PHE A 95 2.83 -6.03 -6.54
N ALA A 96 3.46 -5.18 -5.75
CA ALA A 96 3.07 -4.93 -4.37
C ALA A 96 2.06 -3.77 -4.29
N VAL A 97 1.00 -3.95 -3.52
CA VAL A 97 0.20 -2.84 -3.02
C VAL A 97 0.65 -2.59 -1.59
N VAL A 98 1.38 -1.49 -1.41
CA VAL A 98 2.01 -1.11 -0.13
C VAL A 98 1.23 0.00 0.57
N PHE A 99 1.55 0.20 1.84
CA PHE A 99 0.99 1.24 2.71
C PHE A 99 2.10 2.15 3.26
N ASP A 100 1.73 3.17 4.00
CA ASP A 100 2.63 4.15 4.62
C ASP A 100 3.79 3.55 5.42
N THR A 101 3.59 2.35 5.98
CA THR A 101 4.64 1.57 6.65
C THR A 101 5.86 1.32 5.78
N HIS A 102 5.70 1.28 4.44
CA HIS A 102 6.81 1.15 3.52
C HIS A 102 7.79 2.34 3.62
N GLY A 103 7.29 3.52 3.95
CA GLY A 103 8.12 4.70 4.22
C GLY A 103 8.82 4.69 5.58
N VAL A 104 8.33 3.91 6.53
CA VAL A 104 8.81 3.84 7.91
C VAL A 104 9.76 2.67 8.14
N ASN A 105 9.44 1.50 7.58
CA ASN A 105 10.15 0.24 7.80
C ASN A 105 11.68 0.34 7.66
N PRO A 106 12.26 1.05 6.65
CA PRO A 106 13.71 1.19 6.54
C PRO A 106 14.38 1.82 7.76
N SER A 107 13.66 2.60 8.54
CA SER A 107 14.19 3.31 9.71
C SER A 107 14.01 2.55 11.03
N LEU A 108 13.01 1.65 11.09
CA LEU A 108 12.66 0.91 12.31
C LEU A 108 13.05 -0.56 12.28
N MET A 109 13.26 -1.13 11.10
CA MET A 109 13.55 -2.56 10.94
C MET A 109 14.97 -2.78 10.47
N PRO A 110 15.94 -3.00 11.39
CA PRO A 110 17.35 -3.15 11.02
C PRO A 110 17.62 -4.41 10.18
N ASN A 111 16.73 -5.39 10.22
CA ASN A 111 16.86 -6.68 9.54
C ASN A 111 15.93 -6.80 8.30
N LEU A 112 15.63 -5.69 7.62
CA LEU A 112 14.94 -5.76 6.33
C LEU A 112 15.76 -6.57 5.33
N THR A 113 15.09 -7.51 4.65
CA THR A 113 15.71 -8.39 3.65
C THR A 113 15.70 -7.78 2.25
N TYR A 114 15.30 -6.53 2.09
CA TYR A 114 15.28 -5.76 0.84
C TYR A 114 15.63 -4.29 1.10
N ASP A 115 16.16 -3.64 0.08
CA ASP A 115 16.35 -2.18 0.05
C ASP A 115 15.18 -1.54 -0.70
N SER A 116 14.36 -0.75 0.01
CA SER A 116 13.16 -0.11 -0.56
C SER A 116 13.45 0.74 -1.80
N ARG A 117 14.65 1.31 -1.94
CA ARG A 117 15.02 2.18 -3.06
C ARG A 117 15.69 1.44 -4.22
N LYS A 118 16.38 0.31 -3.93
CA LYS A 118 17.15 -0.42 -4.94
C LYS A 118 16.42 -1.63 -5.51
N ASP A 119 15.59 -2.30 -4.68
CA ASP A 119 14.98 -3.58 -5.05
C ASP A 119 13.55 -3.43 -5.56
N LEU A 120 12.99 -2.20 -5.47
CA LEU A 120 11.62 -1.91 -5.88
C LEU A 120 11.55 -0.66 -6.78
N ALA A 121 10.68 -0.72 -7.76
CA ALA A 121 10.35 0.39 -8.66
C ALA A 121 8.92 0.87 -8.41
N PRO A 122 8.70 2.15 -8.02
CA PRO A 122 7.38 2.70 -7.93
C PRO A 122 6.64 2.68 -9.27
N VAL A 123 5.38 2.26 -9.24
CA VAL A 123 4.47 2.28 -10.40
C VAL A 123 3.55 3.50 -10.32
N VAL A 124 2.88 3.68 -9.18
CA VAL A 124 1.95 4.79 -8.97
C VAL A 124 1.69 5.01 -7.48
N LEU A 125 1.50 6.26 -7.08
CA LEU A 125 0.85 6.62 -5.83
C LEU A 125 -0.66 6.58 -6.04
N ILE A 126 -1.37 5.70 -5.34
CA ILE A 126 -2.82 5.56 -5.49
C ILE A 126 -3.53 6.77 -4.89
N GLY A 127 -3.21 7.09 -3.64
CA GLY A 127 -3.83 8.20 -2.94
C GLY A 127 -3.34 8.33 -1.51
N THR A 128 -3.86 9.35 -0.84
CA THR A 128 -3.61 9.65 0.56
C THR A 128 -4.91 9.71 1.35
N ALA A 129 -4.83 9.60 2.67
CA ALA A 129 -5.95 9.82 3.57
C ALA A 129 -5.45 10.31 4.94
N PRO A 130 -6.21 11.09 5.69
CA PRO A 130 -5.88 11.33 7.08
C PRO A 130 -5.84 10.04 7.89
N MET A 131 -4.97 9.97 8.90
CA MET A 131 -5.13 9.02 9.99
C MET A 131 -6.10 9.60 11.02
N VAL A 132 -6.89 8.75 11.65
CA VAL A 132 -7.84 9.14 12.68
C VAL A 132 -7.70 8.24 13.91
N LEU A 133 -7.60 8.86 15.09
CA LEU A 133 -7.76 8.18 16.36
C LEU A 133 -9.25 8.09 16.66
N ALA A 134 -9.74 6.90 16.91
CA ALA A 134 -11.15 6.63 17.18
C ALA A 134 -11.33 5.66 18.34
N THR A 135 -12.53 5.62 18.87
CA THR A 135 -12.92 4.74 19.97
C THR A 135 -14.26 4.06 19.66
N ASN A 136 -14.61 3.01 20.37
CA ASN A 136 -15.95 2.43 20.35
C ASN A 136 -16.98 3.48 20.78
N SER A 137 -18.16 3.51 20.15
CA SER A 137 -19.20 4.52 20.47
C SER A 137 -19.71 4.46 21.90
N ALA A 138 -19.64 3.29 22.56
CA ALA A 138 -20.02 3.10 23.97
C ALA A 138 -18.89 3.47 24.95
N SER A 139 -17.65 3.71 24.46
CA SER A 139 -16.49 4.06 25.29
C SER A 139 -16.73 5.31 26.17
N GLU A 140 -16.02 5.39 27.28
CA GLU A 140 -15.96 6.58 28.13
C GLU A 140 -15.33 7.79 27.44
N PHE A 141 -14.41 7.57 26.48
CA PHE A 141 -13.80 8.63 25.68
C PHE A 141 -14.83 9.24 24.72
N LYS A 142 -15.25 10.48 24.98
CA LYS A 142 -16.21 11.22 24.14
C LYS A 142 -15.52 12.24 23.24
N THR A 143 -14.37 12.72 23.68
CA THR A 143 -13.54 13.74 23.01
C THR A 143 -12.06 13.35 23.05
N PHE A 144 -11.25 14.00 22.23
CA PHE A 144 -9.80 13.86 22.33
C PHE A 144 -9.24 14.41 23.65
N ALA A 145 -9.89 15.39 24.25
CA ALA A 145 -9.52 15.91 25.57
C ALA A 145 -9.61 14.84 26.67
N ASP A 146 -10.59 13.93 26.59
CA ASP A 146 -10.71 12.81 27.53
C ASP A 146 -9.51 11.86 27.41
N VAL A 147 -9.06 11.61 26.17
CA VAL A 147 -7.86 10.80 25.90
C VAL A 147 -6.61 11.48 26.48
N VAL A 148 -6.47 12.78 26.28
CA VAL A 148 -5.35 13.57 26.83
C VAL A 148 -5.34 13.50 28.34
N ALA A 149 -6.50 13.64 29.00
CA ALA A 149 -6.64 13.53 30.45
C ALA A 149 -6.23 12.15 30.96
N ALA A 150 -6.70 11.07 30.33
CA ALA A 150 -6.36 9.70 30.66
C ALA A 150 -4.86 9.40 30.47
N ALA A 151 -4.28 9.84 29.34
CA ALA A 151 -2.88 9.62 29.01
C ALA A 151 -1.90 10.41 29.91
N LYS A 152 -2.34 11.53 30.50
CA LYS A 152 -1.59 12.27 31.54
C LYS A 152 -1.75 11.70 32.94
N ALA A 153 -2.77 10.88 33.16
CA ALA A 153 -2.97 10.19 34.42
C ALA A 153 -2.02 8.97 34.53
N LYS A 154 -1.64 8.57 35.76
CA LYS A 154 -0.74 7.43 36.01
C LYS A 154 -1.23 6.10 35.40
N LYS A 155 -2.47 5.97 34.98
CA LYS A 155 -3.03 4.77 34.34
C LYS A 155 -2.69 4.67 32.86
N GLY A 156 -2.32 5.78 32.21
CA GLY A 156 -2.10 5.84 30.78
C GLY A 156 -3.38 5.60 29.96
N ALA A 157 -3.21 5.47 28.64
CA ALA A 157 -4.27 5.09 27.72
C ALA A 157 -3.74 4.05 26.72
N SER A 158 -4.47 2.92 26.57
CA SER A 158 -4.09 1.89 25.60
C SER A 158 -4.66 2.20 24.23
N TYR A 159 -3.89 1.94 23.18
CA TYR A 159 -4.31 2.14 21.79
C TYR A 159 -3.81 1.03 20.87
N GLY A 160 -4.66 0.62 19.93
CA GLY A 160 -4.34 -0.34 18.89
C GLY A 160 -3.85 0.32 17.61
N THR A 161 -2.93 -0.36 16.94
CA THR A 161 -2.45 0.00 15.58
C THR A 161 -2.44 -1.22 14.66
N ILE A 162 -2.17 -0.99 13.38
CA ILE A 162 -2.02 -2.06 12.38
C ILE A 162 -0.69 -2.85 12.51
N GLY A 163 0.14 -2.52 13.50
CA GLY A 163 1.41 -3.18 13.79
C GLY A 163 2.46 -2.22 14.32
N SER A 164 3.48 -2.76 14.98
CA SER A 164 4.67 -2.02 15.42
C SER A 164 5.36 -1.39 14.21
N GLY A 165 5.79 -0.12 14.36
CA GLY A 165 6.38 0.64 13.28
C GLY A 165 5.39 1.18 12.24
N SER A 166 4.07 1.02 12.45
CA SER A 166 3.09 1.68 11.58
C SER A 166 3.08 3.20 11.80
N LEU A 167 2.59 3.93 10.81
CA LEU A 167 2.46 5.39 10.92
C LEU A 167 1.63 5.80 12.15
N GLY A 168 0.55 5.05 12.44
CA GLY A 168 -0.25 5.27 13.64
C GLY A 168 0.55 5.07 14.93
N HIS A 169 1.43 4.07 14.98
CA HIS A 169 2.34 3.88 16.11
C HIS A 169 3.27 5.10 16.27
N LEU A 170 3.97 5.51 15.20
CA LEU A 170 4.88 6.65 15.24
C LEU A 170 4.18 7.96 15.62
N ALA A 171 2.98 8.19 15.11
CA ALA A 171 2.20 9.39 15.43
C ALA A 171 1.83 9.44 16.92
N MET A 172 1.43 8.32 17.52
CA MET A 172 1.10 8.24 18.94
C MET A 172 2.35 8.33 19.83
N GLU A 173 3.46 7.70 19.44
CA GLU A 173 4.75 7.85 20.13
C GLU A 173 5.24 9.31 20.14
N LEU A 174 5.18 9.96 18.98
CA LEU A 174 5.55 11.37 18.86
C LEU A 174 4.63 12.26 19.71
N LEU A 175 3.34 11.98 19.70
CA LEU A 175 2.36 12.70 20.52
C LEU A 175 2.65 12.50 22.01
N GLY A 176 2.87 11.28 22.44
CA GLY A 176 3.22 10.95 23.83
C GLY A 176 4.46 11.70 24.32
N LYS A 177 5.54 11.64 23.55
CA LYS A 177 6.81 12.30 23.86
C LYS A 177 6.68 13.82 23.87
N SER A 178 5.99 14.41 22.89
CA SER A 178 5.86 15.87 22.78
C SER A 178 5.00 16.49 23.89
N ALA A 179 4.08 15.73 24.47
CA ALA A 179 3.07 16.22 25.40
C ALA A 179 3.19 15.63 26.82
N GLY A 180 4.18 14.79 27.08
CA GLY A 180 4.34 14.12 28.38
C GLY A 180 3.16 13.22 28.73
N MET A 181 2.65 12.49 27.71
CA MET A 181 1.53 11.55 27.85
C MET A 181 2.04 10.11 27.76
N GLU A 182 1.43 9.24 28.56
CA GLU A 182 1.75 7.81 28.56
C GLU A 182 0.69 7.03 27.79
N PHE A 183 1.15 6.34 26.74
CA PHE A 183 0.31 5.46 25.92
C PHE A 183 0.86 4.03 25.97
N GLN A 184 -0.06 3.05 26.07
CA GLN A 184 0.28 1.63 25.94
C GLN A 184 -0.09 1.15 24.55
N HIS A 185 0.92 0.83 23.75
CA HIS A 185 0.74 0.32 22.40
C HIS A 185 0.29 -1.14 22.37
N ILE A 186 -0.71 -1.44 21.53
CA ILE A 186 -1.23 -2.80 21.27
C ILE A 186 -1.13 -3.05 19.76
N PRO A 187 -0.08 -3.75 19.27
CA PRO A 187 0.09 -4.00 17.85
C PRO A 187 -0.82 -5.14 17.35
N TYR A 188 -1.56 -4.86 16.28
CA TYR A 188 -2.35 -5.85 15.54
C TYR A 188 -1.64 -6.26 14.24
N LYS A 189 -2.05 -7.39 13.67
CA LYS A 189 -1.49 -7.88 12.39
C LYS A 189 -2.16 -7.22 11.18
N GLY A 190 -2.62 -5.97 11.29
CA GLY A 190 -3.24 -5.19 10.22
C GLY A 190 -4.60 -4.62 10.59
N GLY A 191 -5.22 -3.89 9.64
CA GLY A 191 -6.44 -3.11 9.88
C GLY A 191 -7.69 -3.96 10.16
N GLY A 192 -7.84 -5.11 9.52
CA GLY A 192 -9.00 -5.98 9.74
C GLY A 192 -9.12 -6.46 11.20
N PRO A 193 -8.10 -7.14 11.75
CA PRO A 193 -8.06 -7.53 13.16
C PRO A 193 -8.21 -6.34 14.12
N LEU A 194 -7.55 -5.21 13.86
CA LEU A 194 -7.66 -4.00 14.67
C LEU A 194 -9.12 -3.50 14.74
N MET A 195 -9.79 -3.39 13.61
CA MET A 195 -11.17 -2.89 13.58
C MET A 195 -12.16 -3.83 14.23
N ASN A 196 -11.96 -5.13 14.12
CA ASN A 196 -12.83 -6.11 14.83
C ASN A 196 -12.79 -5.88 16.33
N ASP A 197 -11.61 -5.75 16.92
CA ASP A 197 -11.45 -5.54 18.36
C ASP A 197 -11.85 -4.12 18.80
N ALA A 198 -11.55 -3.11 18.00
CA ALA A 198 -11.94 -1.73 18.30
C ALA A 198 -13.47 -1.54 18.29
N VAL A 199 -14.16 -2.13 17.32
CA VAL A 199 -15.63 -2.10 17.23
C VAL A 199 -16.28 -2.90 18.36
N ALA A 200 -15.65 -4.01 18.79
CA ALA A 200 -16.12 -4.80 19.92
C ALA A 200 -15.81 -4.15 21.29
N GLY A 201 -14.96 -3.11 21.33
CA GLY A 201 -14.55 -2.44 22.56
C GLY A 201 -13.43 -3.17 23.34
N HIS A 202 -12.77 -4.16 22.72
CA HIS A 202 -11.66 -4.90 23.35
C HIS A 202 -10.39 -4.03 23.45
N VAL A 203 -10.21 -3.07 22.55
CA VAL A 203 -9.18 -2.02 22.64
C VAL A 203 -9.86 -0.66 22.75
N PRO A 204 -9.49 0.18 23.76
CA PRO A 204 -10.21 1.42 24.03
C PRO A 204 -10.04 2.48 22.95
N LEU A 205 -8.88 2.53 22.32
CA LEU A 205 -8.55 3.46 21.24
C LEU A 205 -7.95 2.70 20.07
N ALA A 206 -8.24 3.12 18.85
CA ALA A 206 -7.64 2.59 17.63
C ALA A 206 -7.23 3.73 16.70
N ILE A 207 -6.03 3.67 16.15
CA ILE A 207 -5.59 4.62 15.13
C ILE A 207 -5.44 3.91 13.78
N GLY A 208 -6.10 4.47 12.76
CA GLY A 208 -6.11 3.94 11.39
C GLY A 208 -6.38 5.04 10.38
N SER A 209 -6.29 4.74 9.09
CA SER A 209 -6.72 5.69 8.05
C SER A 209 -8.21 5.96 8.12
N VAL A 210 -8.65 7.15 7.71
CA VAL A 210 -10.08 7.47 7.58
C VAL A 210 -10.77 6.41 6.73
N PHE A 211 -10.15 5.98 5.63
CA PHE A 211 -10.65 4.88 4.80
C PHE A 211 -11.02 3.62 5.60
N LEU A 212 -10.21 3.23 6.56
CA LEU A 212 -10.45 2.05 7.38
C LEU A 212 -11.54 2.26 8.44
N VAL A 213 -11.57 3.45 9.04
CA VAL A 213 -12.40 3.76 10.22
C VAL A 213 -13.78 4.29 9.84
N LYS A 214 -13.89 5.07 8.76
CA LYS A 214 -15.13 5.76 8.35
C LYS A 214 -16.37 4.87 8.23
N PRO A 215 -16.32 3.66 7.63
CA PRO A 215 -17.49 2.79 7.56
C PRO A 215 -18.07 2.42 8.94
N HIS A 216 -17.22 2.38 9.96
CA HIS A 216 -17.63 2.13 11.35
C HIS A 216 -18.16 3.39 12.05
N VAL A 217 -17.69 4.57 11.64
CA VAL A 217 -18.22 5.87 12.09
C VAL A 217 -19.61 6.10 11.48
N ASP A 218 -19.76 5.89 10.17
CA ASP A 218 -21.04 6.04 9.46
C ASP A 218 -22.11 5.10 10.02
N SER A 219 -21.73 3.88 10.39
CA SER A 219 -22.61 2.92 11.07
C SER A 219 -22.76 3.15 12.58
N LYS A 220 -22.24 4.27 13.11
CA LYS A 220 -22.32 4.68 14.53
C LYS A 220 -21.74 3.67 15.52
N ARG A 221 -20.86 2.77 15.07
CA ARG A 221 -20.16 1.80 15.92
C ARG A 221 -18.89 2.38 16.52
N MET A 222 -18.27 3.35 15.85
CA MET A 222 -17.09 4.06 16.35
C MET A 222 -17.30 5.57 16.37
N ARG A 223 -16.57 6.24 17.25
CA ARG A 223 -16.49 7.70 17.38
C ARG A 223 -15.09 8.15 17.01
N PRO A 224 -14.92 8.99 15.97
CA PRO A 224 -13.65 9.62 15.66
C PRO A 224 -13.37 10.73 16.67
N LEU A 225 -12.12 10.91 17.08
CA LEU A 225 -11.71 11.85 18.13
C LEU A 225 -10.80 12.95 17.62
N VAL A 226 -9.80 12.60 16.77
CA VAL A 226 -8.83 13.56 16.22
C VAL A 226 -8.19 12.97 14.97
N VAL A 227 -7.85 13.83 14.00
CA VAL A 227 -7.06 13.45 12.82
C VAL A 227 -5.62 13.97 12.92
N THR A 228 -4.68 13.25 12.27
CA THR A 228 -3.24 13.52 12.36
C THR A 228 -2.72 14.45 11.27
N THR A 229 -3.56 14.87 10.34
CA THR A 229 -3.20 15.78 9.26
C THR A 229 -3.28 17.24 9.69
N SER A 230 -2.57 18.13 8.95
CA SER A 230 -2.57 19.57 9.20
C SER A 230 -3.93 20.25 8.95
N LYS A 231 -4.82 19.58 8.18
CA LYS A 231 -6.19 20.01 7.91
C LYS A 231 -7.16 18.91 8.30
N ARG A 232 -8.40 19.30 8.65
CA ARG A 232 -9.49 18.35 8.89
C ARG A 232 -9.77 17.52 7.63
N SER A 233 -10.26 16.31 7.83
CA SER A 233 -10.78 15.48 6.74
C SER A 233 -12.10 16.06 6.22
N PRO A 234 -12.29 16.22 4.91
CA PRO A 234 -13.61 16.54 4.35
C PRO A 234 -14.69 15.52 4.71
N ASP A 235 -14.29 14.25 4.90
CA ASP A 235 -15.18 13.16 5.28
C ASP A 235 -15.54 13.13 6.77
N LEU A 236 -14.79 13.83 7.59
CA LEU A 236 -14.99 13.97 9.03
C LEU A 236 -14.84 15.45 9.44
N PRO A 237 -15.69 16.36 8.91
CA PRO A 237 -15.50 17.81 9.06
C PRO A 237 -15.59 18.31 10.50
N ASP A 238 -16.30 17.58 11.36
CA ASP A 238 -16.46 17.93 12.77
C ASP A 238 -15.31 17.41 13.65
N VAL A 239 -14.41 16.59 13.10
CA VAL A 239 -13.30 16.00 13.84
C VAL A 239 -12.10 16.96 13.80
N PRO A 240 -11.59 17.42 14.94
CA PRO A 240 -10.47 18.36 14.98
C PRO A 240 -9.17 17.70 14.55
N THR A 241 -8.20 18.50 14.13
CA THR A 241 -6.81 18.07 13.95
C THR A 241 -6.06 18.06 15.28
N LEU A 242 -4.92 17.35 15.34
CA LEU A 242 -4.00 17.44 16.47
C LEU A 242 -3.54 18.88 16.71
N ALA A 243 -3.30 19.66 15.63
CA ALA A 243 -2.91 21.07 15.74
C ALA A 243 -4.00 21.92 16.39
N GLU A 244 -5.27 21.78 15.98
CA GLU A 244 -6.41 22.44 16.60
C GLU A 244 -6.62 22.01 18.07
N SER A 245 -6.16 20.83 18.43
CA SER A 245 -6.21 20.29 19.80
C SER A 245 -4.99 20.67 20.66
N GLY A 246 -4.12 21.59 20.18
CA GLY A 246 -2.98 22.12 20.93
C GLY A 246 -1.63 21.39 20.64
N PHE A 247 -1.60 20.46 19.66
CA PHE A 247 -0.41 19.69 19.31
C PHE A 247 0.03 20.02 17.88
N ALA A 248 0.74 21.15 17.71
CA ALA A 248 1.19 21.63 16.42
C ALA A 248 2.30 20.75 15.80
N GLY A 249 2.46 20.83 14.48
CA GLY A 249 3.56 20.18 13.76
C GLY A 249 3.27 18.76 13.29
N PHE A 250 2.07 18.24 13.51
CA PHE A 250 1.63 16.95 12.97
C PHE A 250 1.09 17.11 11.54
N ASP A 251 1.62 16.31 10.63
CA ASP A 251 1.09 16.12 9.28
C ASP A 251 1.50 14.71 8.80
N ALA A 252 0.72 13.72 9.21
CA ALA A 252 1.00 12.30 9.02
C ALA A 252 -0.14 11.62 8.25
N PRO A 253 -0.24 11.83 6.92
CA PRO A 253 -1.24 11.17 6.10
C PRO A 253 -0.86 9.71 5.85
N ALA A 254 -1.83 8.80 5.91
CA ALA A 254 -1.73 7.48 5.32
C ALA A 254 -1.63 7.59 3.80
N TRP A 255 -0.98 6.61 3.15
CA TRP A 255 -0.90 6.55 1.69
C TRP A 255 -0.77 5.13 1.18
N TRP A 256 -1.21 4.90 -0.06
CA TRP A 256 -1.12 3.62 -0.76
C TRP A 256 -0.39 3.82 -2.08
N ALA A 257 0.47 2.86 -2.43
CA ALA A 257 1.18 2.86 -3.70
C ALA A 257 1.29 1.45 -4.28
N VAL A 258 1.50 1.39 -5.59
CA VAL A 258 1.85 0.15 -6.29
C VAL A 258 3.33 0.19 -6.63
N LEU A 259 4.03 -0.89 -6.31
CA LEU A 259 5.45 -1.09 -6.61
C LEU A 259 5.65 -2.37 -7.41
N ALA A 260 6.71 -2.40 -8.21
CA ALA A 260 7.17 -3.57 -8.95
C ALA A 260 8.60 -3.96 -8.49
N PRO A 261 9.11 -5.17 -8.80
CA PRO A 261 10.53 -5.46 -8.70
C PRO A 261 11.37 -4.45 -9.50
N ALA A 262 12.51 -4.01 -8.98
CA ALA A 262 13.29 -2.88 -9.53
C ALA A 262 13.72 -3.08 -11.00
N LYS A 263 13.96 -4.35 -11.43
CA LYS A 263 14.39 -4.69 -12.78
C LYS A 263 13.24 -4.95 -13.76
N THR A 264 11.99 -4.66 -13.36
CA THR A 264 10.83 -4.75 -14.26
C THR A 264 11.01 -3.80 -15.44
N PRO A 265 10.82 -4.25 -16.69
CA PRO A 265 11.00 -3.40 -17.89
C PRO A 265 10.20 -2.10 -17.79
N PRO A 266 10.82 -0.96 -18.17
CA PRO A 266 10.18 0.36 -18.08
C PRO A 266 8.85 0.47 -18.82
N GLU A 267 8.71 -0.22 -19.95
CA GLU A 267 7.48 -0.27 -20.74
C GLU A 267 6.33 -0.98 -19.99
N ILE A 268 6.64 -1.99 -19.18
CA ILE A 268 5.66 -2.69 -18.33
C ILE A 268 5.22 -1.77 -17.18
N ILE A 269 6.17 -1.10 -16.53
CA ILE A 269 5.88 -0.12 -15.46
C ILE A 269 5.00 0.99 -16.02
N LYS A 270 5.36 1.56 -17.17
CA LYS A 270 4.59 2.60 -17.84
C LYS A 270 3.17 2.14 -18.16
N ARG A 271 3.02 0.96 -18.76
CA ARG A 271 1.70 0.42 -19.11
C ARG A 271 0.85 0.16 -17.87
N MET A 272 1.40 -0.44 -16.82
CA MET A 272 0.67 -0.66 -15.56
C MET A 272 0.28 0.67 -14.91
N ASN A 273 1.17 1.66 -14.91
CA ASN A 273 0.88 3.02 -14.43
C ASN A 273 -0.31 3.64 -15.17
N GLU A 274 -0.29 3.60 -16.51
CA GLU A 274 -1.36 4.14 -17.36
C GLU A 274 -2.72 3.47 -17.06
N GLU A 275 -2.73 2.15 -16.93
CA GLU A 275 -3.96 1.39 -16.67
C GLU A 275 -4.50 1.64 -15.25
N ILE A 276 -3.64 1.69 -14.22
CA ILE A 276 -4.09 2.04 -12.87
C ILE A 276 -4.62 3.48 -12.83
N ASN A 277 -3.93 4.44 -13.43
CA ASN A 277 -4.42 5.82 -13.53
C ASN A 277 -5.79 5.90 -14.23
N LYS A 278 -6.01 5.08 -15.26
CA LYS A 278 -7.30 5.01 -15.96
C LYS A 278 -8.40 4.41 -15.06
N VAL A 279 -8.08 3.37 -14.29
CA VAL A 279 -9.01 2.83 -13.27
C VAL A 279 -9.39 3.91 -12.26
N MET A 280 -8.42 4.62 -11.70
CA MET A 280 -8.66 5.65 -10.69
C MET A 280 -9.45 6.86 -11.23
N ARG A 281 -9.35 7.16 -12.54
CA ARG A 281 -10.17 8.19 -13.20
C ARG A 281 -11.57 7.72 -13.58
N ASN A 282 -11.89 6.43 -13.46
CA ASN A 282 -13.24 5.95 -13.65
C ASN A 282 -14.16 6.58 -12.57
N PRO A 283 -15.25 7.25 -12.94
CA PRO A 283 -16.11 7.97 -11.99
C PRO A 283 -16.65 7.10 -10.85
N ASP A 284 -17.00 5.85 -11.14
CA ASP A 284 -17.54 4.92 -10.14
C ASP A 284 -16.47 4.51 -9.13
N ILE A 285 -15.23 4.28 -9.59
CA ILE A 285 -14.10 3.95 -8.72
C ILE A 285 -13.68 5.18 -7.91
N ALA A 286 -13.52 6.34 -8.57
CA ALA A 286 -13.18 7.59 -7.91
C ALA A 286 -14.17 7.93 -6.81
N LYS A 287 -15.48 7.84 -7.09
CA LYS A 287 -16.56 8.04 -6.10
C LYS A 287 -16.49 7.05 -4.94
N ARG A 288 -16.13 5.79 -5.20
CA ARG A 288 -15.97 4.78 -4.13
C ARG A 288 -14.76 5.06 -3.26
N MET A 289 -13.65 5.52 -3.83
CA MET A 289 -12.45 5.92 -3.09
C MET A 289 -12.73 7.17 -2.24
N ASP A 290 -13.31 8.19 -2.85
CA ASP A 290 -13.70 9.43 -2.19
C ASP A 290 -14.67 9.18 -1.03
N ALA A 291 -15.74 8.43 -1.25
CA ALA A 291 -16.73 8.08 -0.21
C ALA A 291 -16.12 7.32 1.00
N GLN A 292 -14.92 6.78 0.86
CA GLN A 292 -14.17 6.12 1.92
C GLN A 292 -13.01 6.99 2.44
N GLY A 293 -12.88 8.23 1.99
CA GLY A 293 -11.90 9.20 2.47
C GLY A 293 -10.49 9.00 1.90
N ILE A 294 -10.37 8.50 0.67
CA ILE A 294 -9.10 8.51 -0.07
C ILE A 294 -9.09 9.70 -1.04
N ASP A 295 -8.17 10.62 -0.81
CA ASP A 295 -7.78 11.63 -1.80
C ASP A 295 -6.97 10.93 -2.91
N VAL A 296 -7.59 10.70 -4.05
CA VAL A 296 -6.93 10.04 -5.20
C VAL A 296 -5.85 10.95 -5.76
N VAL A 297 -4.62 10.44 -5.88
CA VAL A 297 -3.46 11.21 -6.38
C VAL A 297 -3.11 10.78 -7.80
N GLY A 298 -2.80 9.51 -8.03
CA GLY A 298 -2.34 9.04 -9.34
C GLY A 298 -0.99 9.63 -9.75
N GLY A 299 -0.83 9.83 -11.07
CA GLY A 299 0.36 10.48 -11.63
C GLY A 299 1.39 9.49 -12.17
N THR A 300 2.62 9.97 -12.36
CA THR A 300 3.71 9.22 -12.98
C THR A 300 4.47 8.35 -11.99
N PRO A 301 5.20 7.31 -12.44
CA PRO A 301 6.10 6.53 -11.58
C PRO A 301 7.14 7.40 -10.88
N GLU A 302 7.64 8.43 -11.56
CA GLU A 302 8.61 9.37 -11.00
C GLU A 302 7.99 10.22 -9.88
N ALA A 303 6.75 10.70 -10.03
CA ALA A 303 6.05 11.43 -8.97
C ALA A 303 5.84 10.55 -7.73
N ALA A 304 5.48 9.28 -7.94
CA ALA A 304 5.36 8.30 -6.85
C ALA A 304 6.71 8.08 -6.16
N ARG A 305 7.81 7.98 -6.91
CA ARG A 305 9.17 7.83 -6.36
C ARG A 305 9.55 9.01 -5.49
N VAL A 306 9.38 10.23 -5.99
CA VAL A 306 9.68 11.46 -5.24
C VAL A 306 8.87 11.53 -3.94
N PHE A 307 7.58 11.18 -4.00
CA PHE A 307 6.73 11.16 -2.82
C PHE A 307 7.22 10.13 -1.78
N ILE A 308 7.46 8.88 -2.20
CA ILE A 308 7.89 7.78 -1.32
C ILE A 308 9.25 8.11 -0.70
N ASP A 309 10.21 8.60 -1.47
CA ASP A 309 11.53 9.00 -0.96
C ASP A 309 11.42 10.13 0.08
N ARG A 310 10.54 11.10 -0.16
CA ARG A 310 10.26 12.16 0.81
C ARG A 310 9.68 11.58 2.11
N GLN A 311 8.74 10.66 2.04
CA GLN A 311 8.16 10.00 3.23
C GLN A 311 9.24 9.24 4.00
N MET A 312 10.09 8.45 3.34
CA MET A 312 11.21 7.76 3.97
C MET A 312 12.14 8.71 4.70
N ASN A 313 12.48 9.85 4.09
CA ASN A 313 13.39 10.83 4.70
C ASN A 313 12.76 11.53 5.92
N ILE A 314 11.46 11.89 5.84
CA ILE A 314 10.72 12.49 6.96
C ILE A 314 10.71 11.52 8.14
N TRP A 315 10.31 10.28 7.92
CA TRP A 315 10.16 9.31 9.00
C TRP A 315 11.50 8.83 9.55
N ALA A 316 12.54 8.73 8.72
CA ALA A 316 13.91 8.48 9.20
C ALA A 316 14.37 9.56 10.19
N LYS A 317 14.08 10.82 9.87
CA LYS A 317 14.39 11.94 10.78
C LYS A 317 13.58 11.86 12.07
N VAL A 318 12.28 11.63 11.98
CA VAL A 318 11.38 11.52 13.15
C VAL A 318 11.82 10.38 14.08
N VAL A 319 12.07 9.20 13.51
CA VAL A 319 12.54 8.02 14.27
C VAL A 319 13.86 8.34 15.00
N LYS A 320 14.83 8.91 14.30
CA LYS A 320 16.14 9.26 14.85
C LYS A 320 16.04 10.32 15.94
N ASP A 321 15.40 11.44 15.66
CA ASP A 321 15.33 12.60 16.56
C ASP A 321 14.56 12.30 17.85
N ASN A 322 13.62 11.37 17.78
CA ASN A 322 12.79 10.98 18.92
C ASN A 322 13.19 9.64 19.53
N ASN A 323 14.27 9.00 19.06
CA ASN A 323 14.73 7.70 19.54
C ASN A 323 13.59 6.66 19.63
N ILE A 324 12.78 6.57 18.56
CA ILE A 324 11.65 5.64 18.47
C ILE A 324 12.20 4.26 18.10
N GLN A 325 11.74 3.23 18.79
CA GLN A 325 12.11 1.84 18.53
C GLN A 325 10.86 1.04 18.13
N ALA A 326 11.04 -0.01 17.35
CA ALA A 326 10.00 -1.01 17.16
C ALA A 326 9.88 -1.87 18.42
N ASP A 327 8.65 -2.16 18.84
CA ASP A 327 8.37 -3.04 20.00
C ASP A 327 8.83 -4.49 19.73
#